data_3e72322a86ce03b040f6ab213aa9a7ec
#
_entry.id   3e72322a86ce03b040f6ab213aa9a7ec
#
_cell.length_a   1.000
_cell.length_b   1.000
_cell.length_c   1.000
_cell.angle_alpha   90.00
_cell.angle_beta   90.00
_cell.angle_gamma   90.00
#
_symmetry.space_group_name_H-M   'P 1'
#
loop_
_entity.id
_entity.type
_entity.pdbx_description
1 polymer ?
#
loop_
_entity_poly.entity_id
_entity_poly.type
_entity_poly.pdbx_seq_one_letter_code
_entity_poly.pdbx_strand_id
1 'polypeptide(L)'
;MKKNFPVLLLCAMAACNSSDNKTSNNEVKLITLDPGHFHAGLVQKTMYPGVDSIVHVYAPAGADLQLHLDRINGYNNRAEKPTIWKEEVYTGDDFMEKMLQQKKGNVVVMAGNNRKKTEYILKAVEAGFNVLADKPMVIDTKNFEVLKNAFDVAAKNNVLLYDIMTERYEITTMLQREFSLLPEVFGQLEKGTAENPAITKESVHHFYKYVSGNILTRPPWFMDVTQEGEGIVDVTTHLVDLVQWECFPEQSINYEKDIQLVSARRWPTDMTLSQFNNVTKLNGFPDYLKKDVVNDSILKVYSNGEINYQLRGVYAKVSVVWAYKAPEGTGDTHYSIMRGTNANLVIRQGAEQKYKPVLYIEPVNKKDTSFATTLVDQLKSIQSKYPGIELIKTDSGWEVTIPEKYKEGHEAHFARVTEKFLQYFKDGKLPAWEVPNMLAKYYTTTQALELAIKTGNSTK
;
A
#
# COMPACT_ATOMS: atom_id res chain seq x y z
N MET A 1 -75.96 -47.21 33.98
CA MET A 1 -75.30 -46.55 32.85
C MET A 1 -73.99 -45.92 33.38
N LYS A 2 -72.85 -46.62 33.19
CA LYS A 2 -71.50 -46.12 33.61
C LYS A 2 -70.73 -45.73 32.33
N LYS A 3 -70.36 -44.49 32.15
CA LYS A 3 -69.57 -44.03 31.06
C LYS A 3 -68.08 -44.14 31.45
N ASN A 4 -67.34 -44.95 30.75
CA ASN A 4 -65.91 -45.06 30.84
C ASN A 4 -65.25 -43.96 29.98
N PHE A 5 -64.35 -43.12 30.56
CA PHE A 5 -63.44 -42.22 29.87
C PHE A 5 -62.06 -42.88 29.79
N PRO A 6 -61.39 -42.90 28.63
CA PRO A 6 -60.04 -43.37 28.56
C PRO A 6 -59.08 -42.18 28.91
N VAL A 7 -58.16 -42.51 29.78
CA VAL A 7 -57.01 -41.59 30.12
C VAL A 7 -56.00 -41.66 28.98
N LEU A 8 -55.79 -40.56 28.30
CA LEU A 8 -54.74 -40.40 27.28
C LEU A 8 -53.41 -40.03 27.98
N LEU A 9 -52.44 -40.91 27.94
CA LEU A 9 -51.09 -40.73 28.47
C LEU A 9 -50.29 -39.93 27.42
N LEU A 10 -50.02 -38.64 27.69
CA LEU A 10 -49.17 -37.79 26.85
C LEU A 10 -47.70 -38.07 27.24
N CYS A 11 -46.96 -38.81 26.40
CA CYS A 11 -45.51 -38.88 26.47
C CYS A 11 -44.92 -37.57 25.92
N ALA A 12 -44.44 -36.70 26.81
CA ALA A 12 -43.60 -35.54 26.43
C ALA A 12 -42.20 -36.04 26.06
N MET A 13 -41.92 -36.11 24.76
CA MET A 13 -40.55 -36.25 24.28
C MET A 13 -39.85 -34.88 24.48
N ALA A 14 -38.95 -34.80 25.44
CA ALA A 14 -38.02 -33.70 25.55
C ALA A 14 -37.01 -33.85 24.40
N ALA A 15 -37.22 -33.08 23.34
CA ALA A 15 -36.17 -32.84 22.32
C ALA A 15 -35.11 -31.94 22.95
N CYS A 16 -33.99 -32.53 23.34
CA CYS A 16 -32.76 -31.76 23.59
C CYS A 16 -32.34 -31.12 22.27
N ASN A 17 -32.74 -29.88 22.04
CA ASN A 17 -32.06 -29.03 21.07
C ASN A 17 -30.68 -28.69 21.68
N SER A 18 -29.67 -29.47 21.30
CA SER A 18 -28.31 -29.01 21.34
C SER A 18 -28.21 -27.87 20.32
N SER A 19 -28.47 -26.63 20.76
CA SER A 19 -27.99 -25.44 20.06
C SER A 19 -26.47 -25.54 20.06
N ASP A 20 -25.92 -26.09 18.99
CA ASP A 20 -24.52 -25.81 18.63
C ASP A 20 -24.39 -24.30 18.55
N ASN A 21 -24.01 -23.70 19.67
CA ASN A 21 -23.37 -22.38 19.68
C ASN A 21 -22.07 -22.52 18.91
N LYS A 22 -22.15 -22.47 17.59
CA LYS A 22 -21.04 -21.94 16.78
C LYS A 22 -20.88 -20.48 17.20
N THR A 23 -20.19 -20.26 18.32
CA THR A 23 -19.47 -19.02 18.52
C THR A 23 -18.57 -18.92 17.30
N SER A 24 -18.97 -18.10 16.33
CA SER A 24 -18.11 -17.69 15.24
C SER A 24 -16.91 -17.00 15.91
N ASN A 25 -15.80 -17.73 16.00
CA ASN A 25 -14.53 -17.21 16.47
C ASN A 25 -14.01 -16.25 15.39
N ASN A 26 -14.69 -15.11 15.19
CA ASN A 26 -14.29 -14.02 14.29
C ASN A 26 -13.24 -13.11 14.93
N GLU A 27 -12.62 -13.55 16.03
CA GLU A 27 -11.54 -12.82 16.65
C GLU A 27 -10.28 -12.87 15.77
N VAL A 28 -9.76 -11.71 15.44
CA VAL A 28 -8.52 -11.60 14.70
C VAL A 28 -7.35 -11.68 15.66
N LYS A 29 -6.44 -12.64 15.43
CA LYS A 29 -5.20 -12.82 16.17
C LYS A 29 -4.03 -12.56 15.24
N LEU A 30 -3.31 -11.46 15.48
CA LEU A 30 -2.20 -11.04 14.64
C LEU A 30 -0.95 -11.86 14.93
N ILE A 31 -0.25 -12.16 13.86
CA ILE A 31 1.14 -12.63 13.87
C ILE A 31 1.97 -11.59 13.12
N THR A 32 3.07 -11.14 13.67
CA THR A 32 4.06 -10.33 12.96
C THR A 32 5.24 -11.21 12.58
N LEU A 33 5.51 -11.33 11.27
CA LEU A 33 6.58 -12.17 10.75
C LEU A 33 7.73 -11.32 10.21
N ASP A 34 8.93 -11.54 10.74
CA ASP A 34 10.20 -10.93 10.30
C ASP A 34 10.11 -9.40 10.08
N PRO A 35 9.74 -8.61 11.12
CA PRO A 35 9.49 -7.18 11.01
C PRO A 35 10.80 -6.40 10.88
N GLY A 36 11.26 -6.15 9.67
CA GLY A 36 12.47 -5.35 9.39
C GLY A 36 12.18 -3.96 8.86
N HIS A 37 10.95 -3.70 8.38
CA HIS A 37 10.52 -2.39 7.93
C HIS A 37 9.60 -1.73 8.96
N PHE A 38 9.72 -0.39 9.14
CA PHE A 38 8.93 0.33 10.14
C PHE A 38 7.42 0.23 9.93
N HIS A 39 6.96 -0.13 8.74
CA HIS A 39 5.57 -0.34 8.41
C HIS A 39 4.91 -1.45 9.24
N ALA A 40 5.66 -2.48 9.67
CA ALA A 40 5.12 -3.51 10.56
C ALA A 40 4.52 -2.90 11.84
N GLY A 41 5.24 -1.96 12.46
CA GLY A 41 4.74 -1.24 13.62
C GLY A 41 3.57 -0.31 13.33
N LEU A 42 3.46 0.25 12.11
CA LEU A 42 2.35 1.16 11.76
C LEU A 42 0.99 0.44 11.72
N VAL A 43 0.95 -0.86 11.41
CA VAL A 43 -0.26 -1.67 11.55
C VAL A 43 -0.76 -1.68 12.99
N GLN A 44 0.15 -1.66 13.97
CA GLN A 44 -0.16 -1.66 15.40
C GLN A 44 -0.16 -0.25 16.03
N LYS A 45 -0.10 0.82 15.25
CA LYS A 45 -0.17 2.20 15.76
C LYS A 45 -1.53 2.53 16.40
N THR A 46 -2.56 1.74 16.10
CA THR A 46 -3.94 1.89 16.56
C THR A 46 -4.47 0.55 17.08
N MET A 47 -5.39 0.57 18.05
CA MET A 47 -6.17 -0.61 18.44
C MET A 47 -7.38 -0.75 17.53
N TYR A 48 -7.75 -2.01 17.22
CA TYR A 48 -8.90 -2.32 16.34
C TYR A 48 -9.94 -3.15 17.08
N PRO A 49 -11.24 -2.84 16.96
CA PRO A 49 -12.30 -3.69 17.51
C PRO A 49 -12.26 -5.10 16.93
N GLY A 50 -12.34 -6.12 17.78
CA GLY A 50 -12.33 -7.52 17.36
C GLY A 50 -10.94 -8.10 17.02
N VAL A 51 -9.88 -7.35 17.34
CA VAL A 51 -8.49 -7.81 17.26
C VAL A 51 -7.96 -8.04 18.66
N ASP A 52 -7.39 -9.23 18.91
CA ASP A 52 -6.72 -9.56 20.17
C ASP A 52 -5.54 -8.61 20.40
N SER A 53 -5.38 -8.17 21.63
CA SER A 53 -4.24 -7.33 22.03
C SER A 53 -2.91 -8.09 22.12
N ILE A 54 -2.94 -9.42 22.12
CA ILE A 54 -1.72 -10.26 22.08
C ILE A 54 -1.33 -10.48 20.63
N VAL A 55 -0.09 -10.10 20.30
CA VAL A 55 0.49 -10.29 18.98
C VAL A 55 1.68 -11.23 19.07
N HIS A 56 1.68 -12.31 18.28
CA HIS A 56 2.78 -13.24 18.25
C HIS A 56 3.82 -12.82 17.21
N VAL A 57 5.03 -12.53 17.64
CA VAL A 57 6.15 -12.09 16.79
C VAL A 57 7.09 -13.25 16.55
N TYR A 58 7.34 -13.59 15.29
CA TYR A 58 8.30 -14.60 14.88
C TYR A 58 9.38 -13.96 14.01
N ALA A 59 10.60 -13.93 14.48
CA ALA A 59 11.71 -13.28 13.80
C ALA A 59 13.07 -13.84 14.22
N PRO A 60 14.13 -13.66 13.42
CA PRO A 60 15.48 -13.83 13.93
C PRO A 60 15.79 -12.80 15.00
N ALA A 61 16.66 -13.13 15.94
CA ALA A 61 17.17 -12.14 16.90
C ALA A 61 18.02 -11.09 16.15
N GLY A 62 17.84 -9.81 16.49
CA GLY A 62 18.63 -8.77 15.86
C GLY A 62 18.05 -7.35 16.00
N ALA A 63 18.72 -6.40 15.36
CA ALA A 63 18.37 -4.98 15.44
C ALA A 63 16.99 -4.69 14.86
N ASP A 64 16.58 -5.35 13.78
CA ASP A 64 15.30 -5.15 13.10
C ASP A 64 14.13 -5.48 14.04
N LEU A 65 14.21 -6.64 14.73
CA LEU A 65 13.23 -7.03 15.74
C LEU A 65 13.20 -6.03 16.89
N GLN A 66 14.36 -5.59 17.39
CA GLN A 66 14.41 -4.63 18.50
C GLN A 66 13.78 -3.29 18.11
N LEU A 67 14.07 -2.77 16.90
CA LEU A 67 13.43 -1.54 16.38
C LEU A 67 11.90 -1.67 16.28
N HIS A 68 11.39 -2.84 15.94
CA HIS A 68 9.96 -3.10 15.94
C HIS A 68 9.39 -3.05 17.35
N LEU A 69 9.96 -3.80 18.30
CA LEU A 69 9.49 -3.84 19.69
C LEU A 69 9.55 -2.47 20.37
N ASP A 70 10.62 -1.70 20.16
CA ASP A 70 10.75 -0.34 20.67
C ASP A 70 9.64 0.58 20.15
N ARG A 71 9.25 0.42 18.90
CA ARG A 71 8.16 1.19 18.27
C ARG A 71 6.81 0.85 18.91
N ILE A 72 6.51 -0.44 19.09
CA ILE A 72 5.27 -0.86 19.75
C ILE A 72 5.24 -0.36 21.19
N ASN A 73 6.35 -0.49 21.94
CA ASN A 73 6.47 0.06 23.28
C ASN A 73 6.25 1.58 23.28
N GLY A 74 6.77 2.31 22.27
CA GLY A 74 6.51 3.73 22.10
C GLY A 74 5.02 4.05 21.93
N TYR A 75 4.28 3.24 21.15
CA TYR A 75 2.84 3.42 20.98
C TYR A 75 2.06 3.11 22.24
N ASN A 76 2.45 2.11 23.01
CA ASN A 76 1.80 1.77 24.26
C ASN A 76 1.99 2.86 25.34
N ASN A 77 3.12 3.58 25.32
CA ASN A 77 3.48 4.56 26.36
C ASN A 77 3.29 6.03 25.93
N ARG A 78 2.78 6.32 24.72
CA ARG A 78 2.56 7.69 24.29
C ARG A 78 1.40 8.34 25.07
N ALA A 79 1.48 9.66 25.23
CA ALA A 79 0.49 10.43 25.99
C ALA A 79 -0.90 10.46 25.31
N GLU A 80 -0.92 10.53 23.98
CA GLU A 80 -2.17 10.62 23.22
C GLU A 80 -2.50 9.26 22.58
N LYS A 81 -3.72 8.77 22.83
CA LYS A 81 -4.25 7.51 22.28
C LYS A 81 -3.27 6.33 22.43
N PRO A 82 -2.82 6.03 23.67
CA PRO A 82 -1.92 4.88 23.90
C PRO A 82 -2.58 3.60 23.45
N THR A 83 -1.75 2.65 22.98
CA THR A 83 -2.18 1.28 22.68
C THR A 83 -1.92 0.35 23.86
N ILE A 84 -2.38 -0.90 23.79
CA ILE A 84 -2.19 -1.90 24.85
C ILE A 84 -1.71 -3.24 24.28
N TRP A 85 -0.93 -3.19 23.18
CA TRP A 85 -0.40 -4.39 22.55
C TRP A 85 0.56 -5.15 23.47
N LYS A 86 0.49 -6.47 23.42
CA LYS A 86 1.37 -7.39 24.16
C LYS A 86 2.08 -8.29 23.16
N GLU A 87 3.37 -8.06 22.99
CA GLU A 87 4.19 -8.85 22.04
C GLU A 87 4.67 -10.14 22.70
N GLU A 88 4.22 -11.30 22.22
CA GLU A 88 4.78 -12.60 22.53
C GLU A 88 5.82 -12.99 21.46
N VAL A 89 7.08 -12.87 21.80
CA VAL A 89 8.20 -12.96 20.85
C VAL A 89 8.83 -14.35 20.85
N TYR A 90 8.97 -14.94 19.68
CA TYR A 90 9.83 -16.09 19.43
C TYR A 90 11.03 -15.65 18.57
N THR A 91 12.24 -15.93 19.04
CA THR A 91 13.50 -15.67 18.33
C THR A 91 14.24 -16.96 18.08
N GLY A 92 14.52 -17.25 16.82
CA GLY A 92 15.30 -18.43 16.42
C GLY A 92 15.43 -18.46 14.91
N ASP A 93 16.42 -19.19 14.41
CA ASP A 93 16.65 -19.35 12.97
C ASP A 93 15.48 -20.11 12.30
N ASP A 94 14.73 -20.88 13.09
CA ASP A 94 13.54 -21.63 12.68
C ASP A 94 12.22 -20.87 12.91
N PHE A 95 12.26 -19.54 12.99
CA PHE A 95 11.10 -18.71 13.33
C PHE A 95 9.90 -18.93 12.39
N MET A 96 10.15 -19.14 11.09
CA MET A 96 9.09 -19.41 10.11
C MET A 96 8.43 -20.77 10.36
N GLU A 97 9.25 -21.81 10.56
CA GLU A 97 8.77 -23.16 10.86
C GLU A 97 7.99 -23.20 12.17
N LYS A 98 8.43 -22.45 13.18
CA LYS A 98 7.72 -22.32 14.47
C LYS A 98 6.37 -21.64 14.31
N MET A 99 6.30 -20.56 13.53
CA MET A 99 5.03 -19.93 13.23
C MET A 99 4.04 -20.91 12.58
N LEU A 100 4.51 -21.63 11.55
CA LEU A 100 3.71 -22.63 10.82
C LEU A 100 3.25 -23.80 11.70
N GLN A 101 4.09 -24.22 12.66
CA GLN A 101 3.78 -25.31 13.58
C GLN A 101 2.82 -24.90 14.69
N GLN A 102 3.06 -23.73 15.31
CA GLN A 102 2.33 -23.29 16.50
C GLN A 102 0.94 -22.71 16.17
N LYS A 103 0.79 -22.06 15.03
CA LYS A 103 -0.47 -21.46 14.55
C LYS A 103 -1.22 -20.65 15.60
N LYS A 104 -0.49 -19.79 16.33
CA LYS A 104 -1.05 -19.00 17.44
C LYS A 104 -1.94 -17.83 17.02
N GLY A 105 -2.03 -17.53 15.72
CA GLY A 105 -2.90 -16.49 15.15
C GLY A 105 -3.56 -16.95 13.86
N ASN A 106 -4.28 -16.04 13.21
CA ASN A 106 -5.00 -16.30 11.95
C ASN A 106 -4.76 -15.26 10.86
N VAL A 107 -4.05 -14.16 11.18
CA VAL A 107 -3.63 -13.13 10.23
C VAL A 107 -2.15 -12.87 10.41
N VAL A 108 -1.37 -13.06 9.35
CA VAL A 108 0.08 -12.81 9.34
C VAL A 108 0.33 -11.44 8.70
N VAL A 109 0.94 -10.53 9.45
CA VAL A 109 1.43 -9.24 8.98
C VAL A 109 2.89 -9.39 8.57
N MET A 110 3.21 -9.00 7.33
CA MET A 110 4.57 -9.07 6.78
C MET A 110 5.02 -7.70 6.28
N ALA A 111 5.97 -7.08 6.98
CA ALA A 111 6.60 -5.83 6.56
C ALA A 111 8.07 -5.84 6.97
N GLY A 112 8.93 -6.34 6.11
CA GLY A 112 10.35 -6.54 6.37
C GLY A 112 11.13 -6.68 5.06
N ASN A 113 12.21 -7.44 5.11
CA ASN A 113 13.06 -7.72 3.98
C ASN A 113 12.28 -8.38 2.84
N ASN A 114 12.31 -7.79 1.64
CA ASN A 114 11.50 -8.23 0.51
C ASN A 114 12.06 -9.45 -0.22
N ARG A 115 13.35 -9.79 -0.02
CA ARG A 115 14.00 -10.93 -0.70
C ARG A 115 13.27 -12.25 -0.50
N LYS A 116 12.79 -12.51 0.72
CA LYS A 116 12.10 -13.76 1.08
C LYS A 116 10.57 -13.59 1.23
N LYS A 117 10.07 -12.37 1.14
CA LYS A 117 8.65 -12.08 1.42
C LYS A 117 7.71 -12.91 0.59
N THR A 118 7.96 -13.04 -0.73
CA THR A 118 7.09 -13.86 -1.60
C THR A 118 7.04 -15.33 -1.19
N GLU A 119 8.17 -15.89 -0.76
CA GLU A 119 8.24 -17.27 -0.22
C GLU A 119 7.45 -17.36 1.10
N TYR A 120 7.60 -16.39 1.99
CA TYR A 120 6.86 -16.36 3.26
C TYR A 120 5.36 -16.24 3.04
N ILE A 121 4.93 -15.44 2.07
CA ILE A 121 3.52 -15.32 1.67
C ILE A 121 2.99 -16.68 1.23
N LEU A 122 3.68 -17.37 0.31
CA LEU A 122 3.24 -18.69 -0.17
C LEU A 122 3.11 -19.69 0.98
N LYS A 123 4.14 -19.84 1.80
CA LYS A 123 4.12 -20.77 2.95
C LYS A 123 3.00 -20.46 3.95
N ALA A 124 2.72 -19.18 4.19
CA ALA A 124 1.65 -18.76 5.10
C ALA A 124 0.26 -19.13 4.55
N VAL A 125 -0.02 -18.84 3.26
CA VAL A 125 -1.32 -19.19 2.67
C VAL A 125 -1.49 -20.71 2.48
N GLU A 126 -0.40 -21.47 2.23
CA GLU A 126 -0.41 -22.94 2.23
C GLU A 126 -0.78 -23.51 3.59
N ALA A 127 -0.32 -22.88 4.67
CA ALA A 127 -0.64 -23.28 6.04
C ALA A 127 -2.04 -22.81 6.50
N GLY A 128 -2.79 -22.08 5.66
CA GLY A 128 -4.14 -21.61 5.94
C GLY A 128 -4.22 -20.30 6.72
N PHE A 129 -3.17 -19.48 6.72
CA PHE A 129 -3.21 -18.14 7.29
C PHE A 129 -3.76 -17.11 6.28
N ASN A 130 -4.50 -16.12 6.79
CA ASN A 130 -4.71 -14.88 6.06
C ASN A 130 -3.45 -14.03 6.12
N VAL A 131 -3.15 -13.30 5.06
CA VAL A 131 -1.92 -12.52 4.94
C VAL A 131 -2.25 -11.06 4.62
N LEU A 132 -1.71 -10.15 5.43
CA LEU A 132 -1.65 -8.71 5.16
C LEU A 132 -0.18 -8.34 4.97
N ALA A 133 0.24 -8.19 3.71
CA ALA A 133 1.63 -7.97 3.36
C ALA A 133 1.89 -6.53 2.94
N ASP A 134 2.96 -5.94 3.43
CA ASP A 134 3.43 -4.66 2.93
C ASP A 134 3.96 -4.79 1.49
N LYS A 135 3.80 -3.72 0.73
CA LYS A 135 4.39 -3.61 -0.61
C LYS A 135 5.93 -3.50 -0.54
N PRO A 136 6.64 -3.93 -1.57
CA PRO A 136 6.18 -4.84 -2.60
C PRO A 136 6.06 -6.27 -2.09
N MET A 137 5.08 -7.03 -2.59
CA MET A 137 4.99 -8.47 -2.31
C MET A 137 6.05 -9.27 -3.07
N VAL A 138 6.57 -8.71 -4.16
CA VAL A 138 7.54 -9.31 -5.05
C VAL A 138 8.42 -8.23 -5.70
N ILE A 139 9.70 -8.55 -5.91
CA ILE A 139 10.70 -7.60 -6.43
C ILE A 139 11.33 -8.01 -7.77
N ASP A 140 10.99 -9.16 -8.31
CA ASP A 140 11.53 -9.67 -9.57
C ASP A 140 10.54 -10.58 -10.32
N THR A 141 10.79 -10.82 -11.60
CA THR A 141 9.92 -11.62 -12.47
C THR A 141 9.88 -13.10 -12.09
N LYS A 142 10.96 -13.64 -11.55
CA LYS A 142 11.01 -15.06 -11.13
C LYS A 142 10.06 -15.32 -9.99
N ASN A 143 10.06 -14.44 -8.98
CA ASN A 143 9.18 -14.56 -7.83
C ASN A 143 7.75 -14.11 -8.12
N PHE A 144 7.48 -13.41 -9.25
CA PHE A 144 6.11 -13.11 -9.67
C PHE A 144 5.28 -14.37 -9.91
N GLU A 145 5.85 -15.43 -10.49
CA GLU A 145 5.13 -16.70 -10.67
C GLU A 145 4.85 -17.38 -9.32
N VAL A 146 5.75 -17.21 -8.33
CA VAL A 146 5.51 -17.69 -6.96
C VAL A 146 4.38 -16.91 -6.30
N LEU A 147 4.31 -15.59 -6.49
CA LEU A 147 3.21 -14.76 -5.98
C LEU A 147 1.86 -15.13 -6.60
N LYS A 148 1.83 -15.37 -7.92
CA LYS A 148 0.63 -15.84 -8.62
C LYS A 148 0.13 -17.16 -8.03
N ASN A 149 1.02 -18.14 -7.84
CA ASN A 149 0.69 -19.38 -7.18
C ASN A 149 0.17 -19.15 -5.74
N ALA A 150 0.73 -18.19 -5.00
CA ALA A 150 0.26 -17.87 -3.66
C ALA A 150 -1.20 -17.35 -3.66
N PHE A 151 -1.62 -16.57 -4.65
CA PHE A 151 -3.02 -16.15 -4.80
C PHE A 151 -3.94 -17.34 -5.14
N ASP A 152 -3.48 -18.24 -6.02
CA ASP A 152 -4.26 -19.47 -6.35
C ASP A 152 -4.44 -20.37 -5.11
N VAL A 153 -3.38 -20.54 -4.32
CA VAL A 153 -3.40 -21.30 -3.06
C VAL A 153 -4.29 -20.62 -2.02
N ALA A 154 -4.21 -19.30 -1.88
CA ALA A 154 -5.06 -18.54 -0.96
C ALA A 154 -6.54 -18.73 -1.30
N ALA A 155 -6.89 -18.64 -2.59
CA ALA A 155 -8.26 -18.91 -3.06
C ALA A 155 -8.70 -20.34 -2.76
N LYS A 156 -7.86 -21.35 -3.01
CA LYS A 156 -8.14 -22.76 -2.72
C LYS A 156 -8.32 -23.01 -1.23
N ASN A 157 -7.53 -22.39 -0.37
CA ASN A 157 -7.57 -22.55 1.07
C ASN A 157 -8.60 -21.64 1.75
N ASN A 158 -9.32 -20.82 0.96
CA ASN A 158 -10.30 -19.85 1.44
C ASN A 158 -9.73 -18.89 2.49
N VAL A 159 -8.52 -18.38 2.24
CA VAL A 159 -7.85 -17.35 3.05
C VAL A 159 -7.61 -16.09 2.22
N LEU A 160 -7.49 -14.96 2.89
CA LEU A 160 -7.22 -13.67 2.25
C LEU A 160 -5.72 -13.45 2.10
N LEU A 161 -5.32 -12.99 0.93
CA LEU A 161 -4.00 -12.43 0.66
C LEU A 161 -4.19 -11.02 0.12
N TYR A 162 -3.72 -10.00 0.89
CA TYR A 162 -3.95 -8.60 0.57
C TYR A 162 -2.71 -7.77 0.84
N ASP A 163 -2.48 -6.75 0.02
CA ASP A 163 -1.35 -5.83 0.19
C ASP A 163 -1.74 -4.49 0.83
N ILE A 164 -0.75 -3.84 1.44
CA ILE A 164 -0.94 -2.56 2.12
C ILE A 164 -0.73 -1.42 1.13
N MET A 165 -1.84 -0.88 0.58
CA MET A 165 -1.86 0.25 -0.34
C MET A 165 -2.37 1.52 0.34
N THR A 166 -1.47 2.25 0.99
CA THR A 166 -1.79 3.43 1.83
C THR A 166 -2.21 4.65 1.02
N GLU A 167 -1.65 4.82 -0.19
CA GLU A 167 -1.87 6.03 -1.00
C GLU A 167 -3.31 6.17 -1.53
N ARG A 168 -4.10 5.09 -1.53
CA ARG A 168 -5.54 5.14 -1.81
C ARG A 168 -6.34 5.97 -0.79
N TYR A 169 -5.76 6.25 0.40
CA TYR A 169 -6.41 6.96 1.50
C TYR A 169 -5.92 8.40 1.68
N GLU A 170 -4.99 8.85 0.84
CA GLU A 170 -4.61 10.26 0.79
C GLU A 170 -5.78 11.07 0.21
N ILE A 171 -6.20 12.14 0.92
CA ILE A 171 -7.47 12.84 0.61
C ILE A 171 -7.48 13.49 -0.78
N THR A 172 -6.35 14.03 -1.27
CA THR A 172 -6.33 14.63 -2.62
C THR A 172 -6.44 13.55 -3.69
N THR A 173 -5.88 12.36 -3.47
CA THR A 173 -6.03 11.18 -4.33
C THR A 173 -7.48 10.68 -4.33
N MET A 174 -8.10 10.58 -3.15
CA MET A 174 -9.52 10.20 -3.03
C MET A 174 -10.41 11.18 -3.80
N LEU A 175 -10.20 12.48 -3.64
CA LEU A 175 -10.96 13.50 -4.34
C LEU A 175 -10.66 13.55 -5.85
N GLN A 176 -9.41 13.32 -6.26
CA GLN A 176 -9.07 13.19 -7.69
C GLN A 176 -9.91 12.07 -8.33
N ARG A 177 -10.00 10.90 -7.67
CA ARG A 177 -10.87 9.81 -8.11
C ARG A 177 -12.34 10.20 -8.11
N GLU A 178 -12.87 10.83 -7.05
CA GLU A 178 -14.27 11.22 -6.98
C GLU A 178 -14.65 12.22 -8.09
N PHE A 179 -13.80 13.23 -8.36
CA PHE A 179 -14.05 14.18 -9.46
C PHE A 179 -13.91 13.52 -10.84
N SER A 180 -13.05 12.50 -11.01
CA SER A 180 -12.94 11.77 -12.28
C SER A 180 -14.18 10.94 -12.61
N LEU A 181 -15.02 10.64 -11.61
CA LEU A 181 -16.27 9.91 -11.76
C LEU A 181 -17.47 10.84 -12.08
N LEU A 182 -17.25 12.15 -12.24
CA LEU A 182 -18.27 13.13 -12.62
C LEU A 182 -18.13 13.48 -14.11
N PRO A 183 -18.92 12.85 -14.99
CA PRO A 183 -18.78 13.04 -16.45
C PRO A 183 -18.96 14.50 -16.90
N GLU A 184 -19.78 15.29 -16.22
CA GLU A 184 -20.02 16.70 -16.52
C GLU A 184 -18.79 17.56 -16.20
N VAL A 185 -17.95 17.14 -15.24
CA VAL A 185 -16.73 17.86 -14.83
C VAL A 185 -15.51 17.31 -15.57
N PHE A 186 -15.28 16.01 -15.50
CA PHE A 186 -14.07 15.38 -16.04
C PHE A 186 -14.22 15.01 -17.53
N GLY A 187 -15.44 14.67 -17.94
CA GLY A 187 -15.68 14.07 -19.23
C GLY A 187 -15.32 12.60 -19.25
N GLN A 188 -14.61 12.18 -20.28
CA GLN A 188 -14.04 10.85 -20.41
C GLN A 188 -12.53 10.92 -20.24
N LEU A 189 -11.93 9.87 -19.67
CA LEU A 189 -10.49 9.74 -19.60
C LEU A 189 -9.91 9.71 -21.02
N GLU A 190 -8.95 10.59 -21.30
CA GLU A 190 -8.24 10.60 -22.56
C GLU A 190 -7.34 9.38 -22.71
N LYS A 191 -6.94 9.06 -23.94
CA LYS A 191 -5.96 8.00 -24.20
C LYS A 191 -4.53 8.50 -24.03
N GLY A 192 -4.27 9.76 -24.36
CA GLY A 192 -2.93 10.33 -24.40
C GLY A 192 -2.03 9.72 -25.47
N THR A 193 -0.74 10.01 -25.40
CA THR A 193 0.35 9.44 -26.21
C THR A 193 1.55 9.09 -25.32
N ALA A 194 2.56 8.47 -25.88
CA ALA A 194 3.80 8.19 -25.14
C ALA A 194 4.49 9.47 -24.64
N GLU A 195 4.46 10.56 -25.45
CA GLU A 195 5.07 11.86 -25.15
C GLU A 195 4.19 12.72 -24.22
N ASN A 196 2.87 12.53 -24.29
CA ASN A 196 1.89 13.25 -23.45
C ASN A 196 0.88 12.26 -22.88
N PRO A 197 1.26 11.48 -21.85
CA PRO A 197 0.40 10.46 -21.26
C PRO A 197 -0.89 11.06 -20.68
N ALA A 198 -2.00 10.35 -20.79
CA ALA A 198 -3.26 10.77 -20.16
C ALA A 198 -3.14 10.78 -18.64
N ILE A 199 -2.25 9.93 -18.10
CA ILE A 199 -2.03 9.81 -16.67
C ILE A 199 -0.54 9.91 -16.40
N THR A 200 -0.16 10.80 -15.46
CA THR A 200 1.20 10.84 -14.92
C THR A 200 1.11 10.86 -13.41
N LYS A 201 1.87 9.99 -12.75
CA LYS A 201 2.04 10.00 -11.30
C LYS A 201 3.52 9.92 -10.97
N GLU A 202 3.97 10.87 -10.16
CA GLU A 202 5.38 11.01 -9.80
C GLU A 202 5.50 11.22 -8.29
N SER A 203 6.52 10.64 -7.68
CA SER A 203 6.82 10.88 -6.27
C SER A 203 8.31 11.06 -6.04
N VAL A 204 8.63 11.90 -5.06
CA VAL A 204 9.99 12.11 -4.57
C VAL A 204 10.05 11.66 -3.12
N HIS A 205 10.94 10.72 -2.85
CA HIS A 205 11.18 10.16 -1.53
C HIS A 205 12.56 10.55 -0.99
N HIS A 206 12.73 10.38 0.33
CA HIS A 206 13.97 10.74 0.98
C HIS A 206 14.48 9.63 1.89
N PHE A 207 15.79 9.35 1.82
CA PHE A 207 16.42 8.39 2.72
C PHE A 207 16.43 8.90 4.16
N TYR A 208 16.78 10.16 4.34
CA TYR A 208 16.76 10.83 5.64
C TYR A 208 15.45 11.57 5.83
N LYS A 209 14.59 11.06 6.69
CA LYS A 209 13.29 11.66 7.02
C LYS A 209 12.86 11.39 8.45
N TYR A 210 11.81 12.08 8.88
CA TYR A 210 11.18 11.88 10.18
C TYR A 210 9.95 10.97 10.04
N VAL A 211 9.78 10.07 11.01
CA VAL A 211 8.59 9.21 11.16
C VAL A 211 8.19 9.24 12.63
N SER A 212 6.92 9.50 12.92
CA SER A 212 6.40 9.65 14.29
C SER A 212 7.22 10.65 15.16
N GLY A 213 7.69 11.73 14.53
CA GLY A 213 8.47 12.78 15.20
C GLY A 213 9.96 12.50 15.43
N ASN A 214 10.45 11.32 15.06
CA ASN A 214 11.85 10.92 15.23
C ASN A 214 12.55 10.72 13.89
N ILE A 215 13.87 10.90 13.85
CA ILE A 215 14.66 10.57 12.67
C ILE A 215 14.55 9.06 12.44
N LEU A 216 14.13 8.68 11.23
CA LEU A 216 14.01 7.27 10.84
C LEU A 216 15.40 6.64 10.72
N THR A 217 15.68 5.65 11.57
CA THR A 217 16.82 4.74 11.37
C THR A 217 16.38 3.64 10.41
N ARG A 218 17.14 3.48 9.33
CA ARG A 218 16.88 2.42 8.33
C ARG A 218 17.80 1.23 8.57
N PRO A 219 17.29 0.00 8.45
CA PRO A 219 18.17 -1.16 8.46
C PRO A 219 19.14 -1.07 7.27
N PRO A 220 20.41 -1.48 7.42
CA PRO A 220 21.41 -1.36 6.35
C PRO A 220 21.03 -2.11 5.07
N TRP A 221 20.29 -3.22 5.18
CA TRP A 221 19.83 -4.01 4.04
C TRP A 221 18.83 -3.26 3.14
N PHE A 222 18.18 -2.20 3.65
CA PHE A 222 17.31 -1.32 2.85
C PHE A 222 18.04 -0.69 1.67
N MET A 223 19.36 -0.52 1.76
CA MET A 223 20.20 0.01 0.67
C MET A 223 20.63 -1.07 -0.33
N ASP A 224 20.40 -2.35 -0.03
CA ASP A 224 20.66 -3.45 -0.95
C ASP A 224 19.40 -3.77 -1.76
N VAL A 225 19.37 -3.34 -2.99
CA VAL A 225 18.22 -3.55 -3.90
C VAL A 225 17.90 -5.02 -4.17
N THR A 226 18.80 -5.96 -3.84
CA THR A 226 18.51 -7.39 -3.88
C THR A 226 17.71 -7.87 -2.65
N GLN A 227 17.58 -7.00 -1.65
CA GLN A 227 16.82 -7.25 -0.43
C GLN A 227 15.57 -6.38 -0.33
N GLU A 228 15.69 -5.09 -0.65
CA GLU A 228 14.56 -4.16 -0.64
C GLU A 228 13.77 -4.18 -1.95
N GLY A 229 14.45 -4.34 -3.06
CA GLY A 229 13.93 -4.07 -4.40
C GLY A 229 14.44 -2.73 -4.90
N GLU A 230 14.53 -2.58 -6.22
CA GLU A 230 14.82 -1.28 -6.84
C GLU A 230 13.60 -0.35 -6.76
N GLY A 231 13.81 0.97 -6.83
CA GLY A 231 12.73 1.93 -6.79
C GLY A 231 11.61 1.66 -7.79
N ILE A 232 11.96 1.09 -8.94
CA ILE A 232 11.00 0.69 -9.99
C ILE A 232 10.06 -0.47 -9.58
N VAL A 233 10.37 -1.24 -8.55
CA VAL A 233 9.51 -2.31 -8.01
C VAL A 233 9.03 -2.02 -6.60
N ASP A 234 9.64 -1.05 -5.90
CA ASP A 234 9.24 -0.64 -4.55
C ASP A 234 8.15 0.44 -4.60
N VAL A 235 8.52 1.70 -4.71
CA VAL A 235 7.56 2.82 -4.59
C VAL A 235 6.64 2.94 -5.80
N THR A 236 7.10 2.65 -7.02
CA THR A 236 6.23 2.69 -8.19
C THR A 236 5.03 1.74 -8.09
N THR A 237 5.09 0.74 -7.20
CA THR A 237 3.95 -0.13 -6.87
C THR A 237 2.73 0.70 -6.44
N HIS A 238 2.90 1.71 -5.57
CA HIS A 238 1.83 2.62 -5.20
C HIS A 238 1.28 3.38 -6.41
N LEU A 239 2.17 3.88 -7.28
CA LEU A 239 1.77 4.71 -8.41
C LEU A 239 1.02 3.92 -9.47
N VAL A 240 1.46 2.68 -9.75
CA VAL A 240 0.73 1.75 -10.64
C VAL A 240 -0.62 1.37 -10.05
N ASP A 241 -0.68 1.11 -8.74
CA ASP A 241 -1.93 0.85 -8.02
C ASP A 241 -2.93 2.00 -8.18
N LEU A 242 -2.49 3.25 -7.99
CA LEU A 242 -3.34 4.43 -8.14
C LEU A 242 -3.84 4.62 -9.57
N VAL A 243 -3.02 4.35 -10.59
CA VAL A 243 -3.47 4.39 -11.99
C VAL A 243 -4.64 3.41 -12.20
N GLN A 244 -4.53 2.19 -11.68
CA GLN A 244 -5.60 1.19 -11.78
C GLN A 244 -6.85 1.62 -10.99
N TRP A 245 -6.67 2.01 -9.73
CA TRP A 245 -7.74 2.29 -8.79
C TRP A 245 -8.56 3.55 -9.13
N GLU A 246 -7.90 4.59 -9.65
CA GLU A 246 -8.56 5.84 -10.02
C GLU A 246 -9.18 5.80 -11.41
N CYS A 247 -8.46 5.19 -12.38
CA CYS A 247 -8.85 5.29 -13.79
C CYS A 247 -9.74 4.15 -14.25
N PHE A 248 -9.70 3.02 -13.56
CA PHE A 248 -10.50 1.83 -13.86
C PHE A 248 -11.15 1.28 -12.57
N PRO A 249 -11.95 2.12 -11.85
CA PRO A 249 -12.45 1.78 -10.53
C PRO A 249 -13.31 0.51 -10.57
N GLU A 250 -12.97 -0.42 -9.67
CA GLU A 250 -13.70 -1.68 -9.47
C GLU A 250 -13.74 -2.62 -10.69
N GLN A 251 -12.87 -2.37 -11.67
CA GLN A 251 -12.72 -3.23 -12.85
C GLN A 251 -11.54 -4.18 -12.69
N SER A 252 -11.76 -5.46 -12.96
CA SER A 252 -10.68 -6.46 -12.99
C SER A 252 -9.79 -6.24 -14.20
N ILE A 253 -8.49 -6.11 -13.97
CA ILE A 253 -7.47 -5.92 -15.01
C ILE A 253 -6.79 -7.26 -15.30
N ASN A 254 -6.76 -7.64 -16.57
CA ASN A 254 -5.99 -8.80 -17.03
C ASN A 254 -4.59 -8.32 -17.45
N TYR A 255 -3.56 -8.69 -16.68
CA TYR A 255 -2.21 -8.19 -16.91
C TYR A 255 -1.61 -8.61 -18.27
N GLU A 256 -2.02 -9.76 -18.83
CA GLU A 256 -1.52 -10.23 -20.13
C GLU A 256 -2.14 -9.49 -21.32
N LYS A 257 -3.38 -8.99 -21.18
CA LYS A 257 -4.15 -8.38 -22.27
C LYS A 257 -4.26 -6.87 -22.16
N ASP A 258 -4.38 -6.37 -20.93
CA ASP A 258 -4.71 -4.96 -20.68
C ASP A 258 -3.46 -4.07 -20.50
N ILE A 259 -2.26 -4.68 -20.26
CA ILE A 259 -1.01 -3.96 -20.00
C ILE A 259 -0.03 -4.14 -21.17
N GLN A 260 0.50 -3.02 -21.65
CA GLN A 260 1.58 -2.99 -22.62
C GLN A 260 2.68 -2.03 -22.15
N LEU A 261 3.85 -2.55 -21.82
CA LEU A 261 5.02 -1.73 -21.52
C LEU A 261 5.52 -1.03 -22.77
N VAL A 262 5.80 0.27 -22.65
CA VAL A 262 6.35 1.10 -23.76
C VAL A 262 7.85 1.31 -23.53
N SER A 263 8.23 1.77 -22.36
CA SER A 263 9.63 1.94 -21.94
C SER A 263 9.75 1.93 -20.44
N ALA A 264 10.95 1.59 -19.96
CA ALA A 264 11.28 1.68 -18.55
C ALA A 264 12.75 2.07 -18.40
N ARG A 265 13.06 2.82 -17.35
CA ARG A 265 14.44 3.18 -17.00
C ARG A 265 14.64 3.14 -15.49
N ARG A 266 15.87 2.88 -15.10
CA ARG A 266 16.33 2.82 -13.71
C ARG A 266 17.66 3.57 -13.57
N TRP A 267 17.88 4.19 -12.42
CA TRP A 267 19.15 4.88 -12.13
C TRP A 267 19.41 4.93 -10.63
N PRO A 268 20.69 5.00 -10.22
CA PRO A 268 21.01 5.04 -8.80
C PRO A 268 20.90 6.44 -8.22
N THR A 269 20.71 6.49 -6.90
CA THR A 269 21.06 7.63 -6.06
C THR A 269 22.42 7.37 -5.45
N ASP A 270 23.32 8.34 -5.56
CA ASP A 270 24.66 8.27 -4.96
C ASP A 270 24.57 8.63 -3.48
N MET A 271 25.09 7.75 -2.62
CA MET A 271 25.10 7.93 -1.17
C MET A 271 26.52 7.85 -0.64
N THR A 272 27.01 8.92 -0.01
CA THR A 272 28.31 8.93 0.64
C THR A 272 28.29 8.09 1.92
N LEU A 273 29.47 7.66 2.42
CA LEU A 273 29.57 6.92 3.68
C LEU A 273 28.99 7.73 4.86
N SER A 274 29.19 9.05 4.90
CA SER A 274 28.60 9.92 5.92
C SER A 274 27.06 9.93 5.86
N GLN A 275 26.49 10.00 4.66
CA GLN A 275 25.05 9.92 4.46
C GLN A 275 24.48 8.56 4.87
N PHE A 276 25.18 7.46 4.51
CA PHE A 276 24.83 6.11 4.92
C PHE A 276 24.85 5.97 6.46
N ASN A 277 25.92 6.42 7.12
CA ASN A 277 26.01 6.42 8.58
C ASN A 277 24.84 7.19 9.24
N ASN A 278 24.48 8.36 8.70
CA ASN A 278 23.40 9.16 9.25
C ASN A 278 22.06 8.43 9.26
N VAL A 279 21.77 7.59 8.26
CA VAL A 279 20.49 6.89 8.13
C VAL A 279 20.49 5.48 8.70
N THR A 280 21.66 4.81 8.76
CA THR A 280 21.77 3.41 9.25
C THR A 280 22.44 3.29 10.62
N LYS A 281 23.16 4.32 11.05
CA LYS A 281 24.04 4.34 12.23
C LYS A 281 25.29 3.46 12.13
N LEU A 282 25.60 2.90 10.95
CA LEU A 282 26.81 2.12 10.72
C LEU A 282 27.96 2.97 10.22
N ASN A 283 29.17 2.70 10.71
CA ASN A 283 30.40 3.44 10.35
C ASN A 283 31.10 2.92 9.08
N GLY A 284 30.52 1.93 8.40
CA GLY A 284 31.05 1.32 7.18
C GLY A 284 30.00 0.62 6.38
N PHE A 285 30.24 0.45 5.08
CA PHE A 285 29.37 -0.35 4.24
C PHE A 285 29.54 -1.85 4.57
N PRO A 286 28.46 -2.58 4.89
CA PRO A 286 28.51 -4.04 5.03
C PRO A 286 29.03 -4.73 3.76
N ASP A 287 29.59 -5.92 3.90
CA ASP A 287 30.21 -6.66 2.78
C ASP A 287 29.24 -6.86 1.60
N TYR A 288 27.98 -7.13 1.87
CA TYR A 288 26.98 -7.33 0.82
C TYR A 288 26.67 -6.09 -0.01
N LEU A 289 27.00 -4.87 0.47
CA LEU A 289 26.87 -3.61 -0.27
C LEU A 289 28.11 -3.25 -1.07
N LYS A 290 29.28 -3.86 -0.81
CA LYS A 290 30.54 -3.51 -1.47
C LYS A 290 30.50 -3.65 -2.98
N LYS A 291 29.66 -4.54 -3.52
CA LYS A 291 29.43 -4.71 -4.97
C LYS A 291 28.91 -3.45 -5.66
N ASP A 292 28.21 -2.59 -4.91
CA ASP A 292 27.57 -1.38 -5.39
C ASP A 292 28.32 -0.10 -4.96
N VAL A 293 29.49 -0.26 -4.31
CA VAL A 293 30.35 0.85 -3.89
C VAL A 293 31.35 1.19 -4.99
N VAL A 294 31.42 2.46 -5.35
CA VAL A 294 32.34 3.01 -6.35
C VAL A 294 33.36 3.91 -5.65
N ASN A 295 34.65 3.82 -6.07
CA ASN A 295 35.76 4.59 -5.51
C ASN A 295 35.85 4.49 -3.96
N ASP A 296 35.53 3.34 -3.39
CA ASP A 296 35.55 3.03 -1.96
C ASP A 296 34.75 4.00 -1.05
N SER A 297 33.94 4.87 -1.62
CA SER A 297 33.30 5.96 -0.87
C SER A 297 31.83 6.25 -1.23
N ILE A 298 31.39 5.86 -2.41
CA ILE A 298 30.05 6.16 -2.91
C ILE A 298 29.27 4.87 -3.16
N LEU A 299 28.21 4.68 -2.40
CA LEU A 299 27.25 3.58 -2.63
C LEU A 299 26.21 4.02 -3.68
N LYS A 300 26.06 3.23 -4.72
CA LYS A 300 25.04 3.44 -5.76
C LYS A 300 23.79 2.65 -5.44
N VAL A 301 22.75 3.33 -4.93
CA VAL A 301 21.47 2.71 -4.59
C VAL A 301 20.51 2.89 -5.76
N TYR A 302 20.14 1.83 -6.48
CA TYR A 302 19.18 1.87 -7.59
C TYR A 302 17.74 2.07 -7.11
N SER A 303 17.51 3.21 -6.49
CA SER A 303 16.24 3.59 -5.85
C SER A 303 15.30 4.38 -6.76
N ASN A 304 15.74 4.73 -7.98
CA ASN A 304 14.94 5.53 -8.91
C ASN A 304 14.44 4.68 -10.07
N GLY A 305 13.24 5.00 -10.55
CA GLY A 305 12.64 4.31 -11.68
C GLY A 305 11.55 5.10 -12.38
N GLU A 306 11.37 4.83 -13.67
CA GLU A 306 10.29 5.36 -14.48
C GLU A 306 9.73 4.25 -15.37
N ILE A 307 8.41 4.18 -15.47
CA ILE A 307 7.68 3.23 -16.31
C ILE A 307 6.71 4.02 -17.18
N ASN A 308 6.82 3.84 -18.50
CA ASN A 308 5.83 4.28 -19.47
C ASN A 308 5.11 3.05 -20.02
N TYR A 309 3.80 3.02 -19.90
CA TYR A 309 3.01 1.86 -20.30
C TYR A 309 1.61 2.26 -20.77
N GLN A 310 0.90 1.32 -21.36
CA GLN A 310 -0.52 1.46 -21.65
C GLN A 310 -1.31 0.51 -20.74
N LEU A 311 -2.42 1.01 -20.21
CA LEU A 311 -3.44 0.22 -19.56
C LEU A 311 -4.74 0.36 -20.35
N ARG A 312 -5.17 -0.71 -21.03
CA ARG A 312 -6.35 -0.71 -21.92
C ARG A 312 -6.27 0.39 -23.00
N GLY A 313 -5.07 0.63 -23.55
CA GLY A 313 -4.83 1.63 -24.58
C GLY A 313 -4.77 3.08 -24.06
N VAL A 314 -4.81 3.29 -22.74
CA VAL A 314 -4.56 4.58 -22.10
C VAL A 314 -3.09 4.67 -21.71
N TYR A 315 -2.38 5.68 -22.19
CA TYR A 315 -0.98 5.92 -21.85
C TYR A 315 -0.84 6.46 -20.43
N ALA A 316 0.00 5.79 -19.66
CA ALA A 316 0.34 6.15 -18.28
C ALA A 316 1.86 6.23 -18.10
N LYS A 317 2.31 7.21 -17.34
CA LYS A 317 3.68 7.35 -16.86
C LYS A 317 3.68 7.34 -15.34
N VAL A 318 4.55 6.51 -14.75
CA VAL A 318 4.82 6.55 -13.31
C VAL A 318 6.32 6.68 -13.08
N SER A 319 6.73 7.49 -12.09
CA SER A 319 8.14 7.66 -11.76
C SER A 319 8.37 7.90 -10.27
N VAL A 320 9.49 7.39 -9.78
CA VAL A 320 9.97 7.63 -8.43
C VAL A 320 11.40 8.12 -8.45
N VAL A 321 11.66 9.13 -7.62
CA VAL A 321 13.01 9.65 -7.36
C VAL A 321 13.26 9.60 -5.86
N TRP A 322 14.43 9.08 -5.48
CA TRP A 322 14.92 9.16 -4.11
C TRP A 322 16.06 10.16 -4.00
N ALA A 323 15.88 11.18 -3.17
CA ALA A 323 16.91 12.09 -2.77
C ALA A 323 17.42 11.74 -1.36
N TYR A 324 18.58 12.27 -0.98
CA TYR A 324 19.09 12.00 0.36
C TYR A 324 18.20 12.60 1.45
N LYS A 325 17.88 13.89 1.35
CA LYS A 325 17.13 14.63 2.36
C LYS A 325 16.21 15.66 1.72
N ALA A 326 15.00 15.78 2.26
CA ALA A 326 14.04 16.81 1.87
C ALA A 326 14.54 18.22 2.30
N PRO A 327 14.07 19.28 1.65
CA PRO A 327 14.19 20.64 2.18
C PRO A 327 13.69 20.72 3.61
N GLU A 328 14.25 21.63 4.42
CA GLU A 328 13.90 21.73 5.83
C GLU A 328 12.41 22.00 6.04
N GLY A 329 11.81 21.27 6.99
CA GLY A 329 10.38 21.37 7.31
C GLY A 329 9.46 20.70 6.29
N THR A 330 10.01 19.97 5.30
CA THR A 330 9.23 19.26 4.27
C THR A 330 9.46 17.76 4.34
N GLY A 331 8.71 16.99 3.54
CA GLY A 331 8.80 15.54 3.43
C GLY A 331 8.78 15.07 1.99
N ASP A 332 8.34 13.84 1.81
CA ASP A 332 8.11 13.26 0.48
C ASP A 332 7.02 14.04 -0.25
N THR A 333 7.13 14.12 -1.59
CA THR A 333 6.19 14.87 -2.41
C THR A 333 5.59 14.00 -3.50
N HIS A 334 4.39 14.39 -3.94
CA HIS A 334 3.62 13.69 -4.97
C HIS A 334 3.14 14.68 -6.03
N TYR A 335 3.17 14.24 -7.29
CA TYR A 335 2.54 14.90 -8.41
C TYR A 335 1.63 13.91 -9.14
N SER A 336 0.44 14.36 -9.53
CA SER A 336 -0.49 13.55 -10.31
C SER A 336 -1.23 14.41 -11.31
N ILE A 337 -1.43 13.90 -12.52
CA ILE A 337 -2.38 14.44 -13.49
C ILE A 337 -3.20 13.32 -14.10
N MET A 338 -4.50 13.51 -14.16
CA MET A 338 -5.46 12.76 -14.97
C MET A 338 -6.08 13.68 -15.99
N ARG A 339 -5.96 13.36 -17.28
CA ARG A 339 -6.48 14.17 -18.38
C ARG A 339 -7.85 13.66 -18.82
N GLY A 340 -8.86 14.50 -18.62
CA GLY A 340 -10.21 14.25 -19.10
C GLY A 340 -10.54 15.14 -20.28
N THR A 341 -11.59 14.79 -21.04
CA THR A 341 -12.02 15.58 -22.20
C THR A 341 -12.59 16.96 -21.83
N ASN A 342 -13.07 17.14 -20.60
CA ASN A 342 -13.61 18.43 -20.12
C ASN A 342 -12.62 19.17 -19.19
N ALA A 343 -11.94 18.45 -18.33
CA ALA A 343 -10.96 19.03 -17.39
C ALA A 343 -9.84 18.05 -17.05
N ASN A 344 -8.68 18.62 -16.71
CA ASN A 344 -7.59 17.89 -16.08
C ASN A 344 -7.73 17.99 -14.55
N LEU A 345 -7.50 16.88 -13.86
CA LEU A 345 -7.42 16.82 -12.41
C LEU A 345 -5.95 16.70 -12.02
N VAL A 346 -5.41 17.71 -11.33
CA VAL A 346 -3.97 17.82 -11.10
C VAL A 346 -3.69 17.94 -9.60
N ILE A 347 -2.87 17.06 -9.06
CA ILE A 347 -2.32 17.19 -7.70
C ILE A 347 -0.92 17.76 -7.83
N ARG A 348 -0.65 18.87 -7.13
CA ARG A 348 0.68 19.47 -7.00
C ARG A 348 1.07 19.54 -5.53
N GLN A 349 2.35 19.33 -5.26
CA GLN A 349 2.93 19.38 -3.91
C GLN A 349 4.34 20.01 -3.96
N GLY A 350 4.48 21.11 -4.67
CA GLY A 350 5.74 21.84 -4.80
C GLY A 350 5.86 22.99 -3.80
N ALA A 351 6.88 23.82 -4.01
CA ALA A 351 7.15 25.00 -3.19
C ALA A 351 5.97 26.00 -3.17
N GLU A 352 5.28 26.17 -4.31
CA GLU A 352 4.08 27.02 -4.42
C GLU A 352 2.94 26.53 -3.52
N GLN A 353 2.80 25.22 -3.33
CA GLN A 353 1.84 24.59 -2.43
C GLN A 353 2.38 24.44 -1.00
N LYS A 354 3.54 25.04 -0.70
CA LYS A 354 4.24 24.89 0.59
C LYS A 354 4.49 23.42 0.95
N TYR A 355 4.77 22.59 -0.07
CA TYR A 355 4.98 21.15 0.01
C TYR A 355 3.81 20.36 0.62
N LYS A 356 2.58 20.91 0.54
CA LYS A 356 1.35 20.20 0.90
C LYS A 356 0.61 19.80 -0.37
N PRO A 357 0.01 18.60 -0.44
CA PRO A 357 -0.74 18.19 -1.63
C PRO A 357 -1.98 19.06 -1.81
N VAL A 358 -2.16 19.57 -3.02
CA VAL A 358 -3.30 20.40 -3.42
C VAL A 358 -3.86 19.86 -4.73
N LEU A 359 -5.18 19.64 -4.77
CA LEU A 359 -5.89 19.22 -5.97
C LEU A 359 -6.40 20.44 -6.73
N TYR A 360 -6.15 20.45 -8.04
CA TYR A 360 -6.65 21.47 -8.98
C TYR A 360 -7.56 20.81 -10.03
N ILE A 361 -8.60 21.55 -10.44
CA ILE A 361 -9.50 21.22 -11.56
C ILE A 361 -9.26 22.25 -12.65
N GLU A 362 -8.65 21.84 -13.75
CA GLU A 362 -8.22 22.71 -14.83
C GLU A 362 -9.05 22.42 -16.10
N PRO A 363 -9.99 23.29 -16.51
CA PRO A 363 -10.82 23.05 -17.70
C PRO A 363 -9.95 23.03 -18.96
N VAL A 364 -10.22 22.08 -19.85
CA VAL A 364 -9.58 21.99 -21.16
C VAL A 364 -9.97 23.19 -22.03
N ASN A 365 -11.26 23.53 -22.06
CA ASN A 365 -11.74 24.74 -22.73
C ASN A 365 -11.91 25.91 -21.74
N LYS A 366 -10.86 26.72 -21.61
CA LYS A 366 -10.86 27.89 -20.70
C LYS A 366 -11.89 28.99 -21.10
N LYS A 367 -12.46 28.92 -22.30
CA LYS A 367 -13.46 29.86 -22.78
C LYS A 367 -14.90 29.42 -22.49
N ASP A 368 -15.08 28.22 -22.00
CA ASP A 368 -16.40 27.71 -21.62
C ASP A 368 -16.87 28.35 -20.31
N THR A 369 -17.80 29.31 -20.46
CA THR A 369 -18.39 30.03 -19.32
C THR A 369 -19.36 29.17 -18.51
N SER A 370 -19.91 28.08 -19.10
CA SER A 370 -20.84 27.17 -18.43
C SER A 370 -20.15 26.20 -17.49
N PHE A 371 -18.86 25.89 -17.70
CA PHE A 371 -18.11 24.95 -16.89
C PHE A 371 -18.11 25.31 -15.40
N ALA A 372 -17.98 26.59 -15.06
CA ALA A 372 -18.03 27.05 -13.68
C ALA A 372 -19.35 26.70 -12.97
N THR A 373 -20.49 26.91 -13.64
CA THR A 373 -21.81 26.57 -13.10
C THR A 373 -21.94 25.06 -12.93
N THR A 374 -21.56 24.29 -13.95
CA THR A 374 -21.58 22.83 -13.92
C THR A 374 -20.72 22.29 -12.75
N LEU A 375 -19.50 22.80 -12.58
CA LEU A 375 -18.61 22.38 -11.51
C LEU A 375 -19.20 22.66 -10.12
N VAL A 376 -19.82 23.83 -9.90
CA VAL A 376 -20.48 24.20 -8.64
C VAL A 376 -21.68 23.28 -8.37
N ASP A 377 -22.46 22.93 -9.39
CA ASP A 377 -23.61 22.02 -9.22
C ASP A 377 -23.13 20.60 -8.88
N GLN A 378 -22.11 20.10 -9.55
CA GLN A 378 -21.54 18.77 -9.31
C GLN A 378 -20.80 18.67 -7.98
N LEU A 379 -20.23 19.78 -7.47
CA LEU A 379 -19.59 19.84 -6.15
C LEU A 379 -20.53 19.36 -5.03
N LYS A 380 -21.84 19.55 -5.15
CA LYS A 380 -22.83 19.11 -4.15
C LYS A 380 -22.76 17.61 -3.90
N SER A 381 -22.47 16.80 -4.93
CA SER A 381 -22.30 15.36 -4.80
C SER A 381 -21.03 15.01 -4.01
N ILE A 382 -19.94 15.74 -4.20
CA ILE A 382 -18.71 15.61 -3.41
C ILE A 382 -18.97 16.03 -1.97
N GLN A 383 -19.64 17.18 -1.75
CA GLN A 383 -19.95 17.69 -0.41
C GLN A 383 -20.87 16.75 0.40
N SER A 384 -21.70 15.94 -0.26
CA SER A 384 -22.50 14.93 0.42
C SER A 384 -21.65 13.83 1.09
N LYS A 385 -20.50 13.50 0.50
CA LYS A 385 -19.53 12.54 1.02
C LYS A 385 -18.45 13.19 1.91
N TYR A 386 -18.06 14.41 1.52
CA TYR A 386 -16.97 15.17 2.17
C TYR A 386 -17.44 16.59 2.51
N PRO A 387 -18.29 16.77 3.54
CA PRO A 387 -18.82 18.08 3.94
C PRO A 387 -17.72 19.10 4.23
N GLY A 388 -17.82 20.26 3.61
CA GLY A 388 -16.89 21.38 3.75
C GLY A 388 -15.80 21.46 2.69
N ILE A 389 -15.81 20.56 1.67
CA ILE A 389 -14.99 20.75 0.46
C ILE A 389 -15.52 21.97 -0.28
N GLU A 390 -14.63 22.88 -0.67
CA GLU A 390 -14.94 24.12 -1.38
C GLU A 390 -14.01 24.29 -2.59
N LEU A 391 -14.32 25.27 -3.45
CA LEU A 391 -13.55 25.60 -4.64
C LEU A 391 -13.11 27.07 -4.61
N ILE A 392 -11.84 27.31 -4.82
CA ILE A 392 -11.26 28.64 -4.99
C ILE A 392 -10.85 28.83 -6.44
N LYS A 393 -11.34 29.86 -7.10
CA LYS A 393 -10.97 30.20 -8.48
C LYS A 393 -9.50 30.60 -8.55
N THR A 394 -8.78 30.06 -9.53
CA THR A 394 -7.39 30.39 -9.88
C THR A 394 -7.29 30.82 -11.34
N ASP A 395 -6.12 31.23 -11.79
CA ASP A 395 -5.87 31.60 -13.20
C ASP A 395 -5.99 30.39 -14.15
N SER A 396 -5.65 29.20 -13.68
CA SER A 396 -5.69 27.97 -14.49
C SER A 396 -7.01 27.19 -14.37
N GLY A 397 -7.82 27.46 -13.34
CA GLY A 397 -9.03 26.70 -13.05
C GLY A 397 -9.54 26.90 -11.64
N TRP A 398 -9.59 25.84 -10.84
CA TRP A 398 -10.04 25.87 -9.45
C TRP A 398 -9.12 25.02 -8.57
N GLU A 399 -8.80 25.54 -7.41
CA GLU A 399 -8.21 24.80 -6.30
C GLU A 399 -9.31 24.19 -5.44
N VAL A 400 -9.15 22.93 -5.04
CA VAL A 400 -10.05 22.23 -4.13
C VAL A 400 -9.59 22.48 -2.69
N THR A 401 -10.36 23.24 -1.92
CA THR A 401 -10.09 23.48 -0.51
C THR A 401 -10.59 22.31 0.33
N ILE A 402 -9.71 21.74 1.14
CA ILE A 402 -9.96 20.54 1.94
C ILE A 402 -9.89 20.88 3.43
N PRO A 403 -10.97 20.65 4.21
CA PRO A 403 -10.94 20.82 5.66
C PRO A 403 -9.86 19.97 6.36
N GLU A 404 -9.23 20.51 7.40
CA GLU A 404 -8.15 19.84 8.15
C GLU A 404 -8.54 18.46 8.70
N LYS A 405 -9.82 18.25 9.04
CA LYS A 405 -10.30 16.95 9.53
C LYS A 405 -10.12 15.78 8.57
N TYR A 406 -9.90 16.03 7.27
CA TYR A 406 -9.63 15.01 6.26
C TYR A 406 -8.15 14.84 5.94
N LYS A 407 -7.28 15.75 6.39
CA LYS A 407 -5.85 15.72 6.12
C LYS A 407 -5.15 14.81 7.11
N GLU A 408 -5.36 13.51 6.95
CA GLU A 408 -4.65 12.50 7.73
C GLU A 408 -3.21 12.35 7.20
N GLY A 409 -2.25 12.08 8.10
CA GLY A 409 -0.88 11.79 7.70
C GLY A 409 -0.74 10.34 7.21
N HIS A 410 0.31 10.07 6.42
CA HIS A 410 0.60 8.75 5.85
C HIS A 410 0.55 7.60 6.88
N GLU A 411 1.02 7.84 8.10
CA GLU A 411 0.99 6.81 9.15
C GLU A 411 -0.45 6.41 9.57
N ALA A 412 -1.43 7.32 9.45
CA ALA A 412 -2.84 7.01 9.72
C ALA A 412 -3.46 6.15 8.62
N HIS A 413 -2.96 6.24 7.39
CA HIS A 413 -3.45 5.45 6.27
C HIS A 413 -3.24 3.94 6.47
N PHE A 414 -2.23 3.53 7.26
CA PHE A 414 -2.07 2.11 7.65
C PHE A 414 -3.27 1.60 8.45
N ALA A 415 -3.81 2.41 9.35
CA ALA A 415 -5.02 2.06 10.07
C ALA A 415 -6.21 1.89 9.11
N ARG A 416 -6.36 2.77 8.11
CA ARG A 416 -7.42 2.67 7.10
C ARG A 416 -7.32 1.40 6.27
N VAL A 417 -6.11 1.02 5.83
CA VAL A 417 -5.90 -0.25 5.12
C VAL A 417 -6.23 -1.43 6.02
N THR A 418 -5.78 -1.40 7.27
CA THR A 418 -6.03 -2.48 8.23
C THR A 418 -7.53 -2.61 8.54
N GLU A 419 -8.25 -1.51 8.79
CA GLU A 419 -9.70 -1.48 8.96
C GLU A 419 -10.41 -2.10 7.74
N LYS A 420 -9.95 -1.75 6.53
CA LYS A 420 -10.52 -2.30 5.29
C LYS A 420 -10.26 -3.80 5.16
N PHE A 421 -9.04 -4.25 5.47
CA PHE A 421 -8.70 -5.67 5.48
C PHE A 421 -9.54 -6.45 6.52
N LEU A 422 -9.72 -5.90 7.73
CA LEU A 422 -10.56 -6.50 8.76
C LEU A 422 -12.03 -6.61 8.33
N GLN A 423 -12.53 -5.63 7.56
CA GLN A 423 -13.85 -5.73 6.94
C GLN A 423 -13.91 -6.89 5.94
N TYR A 424 -12.92 -7.01 5.04
CA TYR A 424 -12.83 -8.13 4.10
C TYR A 424 -12.70 -9.48 4.81
N PHE A 425 -11.94 -9.53 5.90
CA PHE A 425 -11.81 -10.73 6.74
C PHE A 425 -13.17 -11.15 7.33
N LYS A 426 -13.93 -10.19 7.84
CA LYS A 426 -15.29 -10.42 8.35
C LYS A 426 -16.24 -10.90 7.25
N ASP A 427 -16.13 -10.32 6.05
CA ASP A 427 -16.94 -10.67 4.87
C ASP A 427 -16.51 -12.00 4.23
N GLY A 428 -15.35 -12.55 4.64
CA GLY A 428 -14.76 -13.80 4.15
C GLY A 428 -14.27 -13.72 2.70
N LYS A 429 -14.15 -12.53 2.10
CA LYS A 429 -13.74 -12.35 0.70
C LYS A 429 -13.23 -10.95 0.40
N LEU A 430 -12.37 -10.85 -0.60
CA LEU A 430 -12.00 -9.60 -1.27
C LEU A 430 -13.02 -9.28 -2.39
N PRO A 431 -13.18 -8.00 -2.79
CA PRO A 431 -13.83 -7.65 -4.06
C PRO A 431 -13.18 -8.38 -5.25
N ALA A 432 -13.98 -8.78 -6.22
CA ALA A 432 -13.52 -9.60 -7.35
C ALA A 432 -12.38 -8.97 -8.17
N TRP A 433 -12.25 -7.65 -8.15
CA TRP A 433 -11.22 -6.92 -8.88
C TRP A 433 -9.88 -6.79 -8.12
N GLU A 434 -9.82 -6.97 -6.79
CA GLU A 434 -8.60 -6.74 -6.01
C GLU A 434 -7.47 -7.71 -6.39
N VAL A 435 -7.72 -9.02 -6.45
CA VAL A 435 -6.68 -9.99 -6.79
C VAL A 435 -6.15 -9.80 -8.22
N PRO A 436 -7.00 -9.69 -9.27
CA PRO A 436 -6.51 -9.36 -10.61
C PRO A 436 -5.68 -8.08 -10.67
N ASN A 437 -6.07 -7.04 -9.93
CA ASN A 437 -5.38 -5.76 -9.94
C ASN A 437 -4.06 -5.80 -9.15
N MET A 438 -3.98 -6.55 -8.04
CA MET A 438 -2.71 -6.83 -7.37
C MET A 438 -1.74 -7.56 -8.31
N LEU A 439 -2.19 -8.60 -9.02
CA LEU A 439 -1.36 -9.30 -10.01
C LEU A 439 -0.93 -8.36 -11.14
N ALA A 440 -1.84 -7.55 -11.68
CA ALA A 440 -1.53 -6.59 -12.74
C ALA A 440 -0.47 -5.56 -12.32
N LYS A 441 -0.57 -5.05 -11.10
CA LYS A 441 0.39 -4.12 -10.50
C LYS A 441 1.79 -4.73 -10.41
N TYR A 442 1.91 -5.89 -9.80
CA TYR A 442 3.21 -6.55 -9.63
C TYR A 442 3.80 -7.08 -10.93
N TYR A 443 2.97 -7.51 -11.88
CA TYR A 443 3.40 -7.79 -13.24
C TYR A 443 4.03 -6.56 -13.89
N THR A 444 3.34 -5.42 -13.84
CA THR A 444 3.81 -4.17 -14.45
C THR A 444 5.17 -3.76 -13.91
N THR A 445 5.34 -3.74 -12.59
CA THR A 445 6.59 -3.27 -11.96
C THR A 445 7.75 -4.23 -12.19
N THR A 446 7.55 -5.54 -12.06
CA THR A 446 8.62 -6.53 -12.25
C THR A 446 9.05 -6.66 -13.71
N GLN A 447 8.10 -6.64 -14.66
CA GLN A 447 8.42 -6.66 -16.09
C GLN A 447 9.10 -5.35 -16.55
N ALA A 448 8.70 -4.20 -15.96
CA ALA A 448 9.36 -2.93 -16.23
C ALA A 448 10.80 -2.91 -15.73
N LEU A 449 11.08 -3.50 -14.57
CA LEU A 449 12.46 -3.66 -14.08
C LEU A 449 13.29 -4.48 -15.05
N GLU A 450 12.78 -5.60 -15.51
CA GLU A 450 13.50 -6.46 -16.47
C GLU A 450 13.75 -5.73 -17.80
N LEU A 451 12.76 -4.97 -18.30
CA LEU A 451 12.92 -4.13 -19.48
C LEU A 451 14.01 -3.07 -19.27
N ALA A 452 14.01 -2.35 -18.14
CA ALA A 452 15.00 -1.33 -17.82
C ALA A 452 16.42 -1.88 -17.69
N ILE A 453 16.60 -3.11 -17.17
CA ILE A 453 17.88 -3.79 -17.10
C ILE A 453 18.36 -4.14 -18.52
N LYS A 454 17.50 -4.71 -19.36
CA LYS A 454 17.84 -5.09 -20.74
C LYS A 454 18.24 -3.88 -21.58
N THR A 455 17.47 -2.80 -21.52
CA THR A 455 17.75 -1.57 -22.30
C THR A 455 18.97 -0.81 -21.78
N GLY A 456 19.21 -0.75 -20.48
CA GLY A 456 20.39 -0.14 -19.89
C GLY A 456 21.71 -0.84 -20.23
N ASN A 457 21.68 -2.16 -20.48
CA ASN A 457 22.85 -2.92 -20.92
C ASN A 457 23.13 -2.76 -22.43
N SER A 458 22.16 -2.28 -23.22
CA SER A 458 22.30 -2.07 -24.68
C SER A 458 22.92 -0.72 -25.03
N THR A 459 23.09 0.18 -24.06
CA THR A 459 23.64 1.54 -24.22
C THR A 459 25.11 1.67 -23.76
N LYS A 460 25.85 0.56 -23.60
CA LYS A 460 27.29 0.53 -23.30
C LYS A 460 28.12 0.33 -24.56
#